data_d118e4f85c415ebbc9926b38cf620fc6
#
_entry.id   d118e4f85c415ebbc9926b38cf620fc6
#
_cell.length_a   1.000
_cell.length_b   1.000
_cell.length_c   1.000
_cell.angle_alpha   90.00
_cell.angle_beta   90.00
_cell.angle_gamma   90.00
#
_symmetry.space_group_name_H-M   'P 1'
#
loop_
_entity.id
_entity.type
_entity.pdbx_description
1 polymer ?
#
loop_
_entity_poly.entity_id
_entity_poly.type
_entity_poly.pdbx_seq_one_letter_code
_entity_poly.pdbx_strand_id
1 'polypeptide(L)'
;MNPHRRALIELHACVVLWGFTAILGKLITLPAQALVWWRMLLVTIALACFPRVWRGLAGIPARLIAIYAAIGVVVAVHWLTFYGSVKLANASVAATCMALAPAVTALIEPLITGAKFERHNLLLGILVIPGVALVVGGIPGSMHWGFWVGVISAALAALYNALNKRFLGHHDAMAVTWVELGAGFLLVAAIGPFAAPDGASVVLPSVQDGAWLAVLAILCTLIPFAVSLATLRHLSAFTAQLAINLEPVYAIAIAVLFLGEARELDGSFFVGVGIVLTAVFGHGYLQTKRG
;
A
#
# COMPACT_ATOMS: atom_id res chain seq x y z
N MET A 1 -26.70 15.30 -5.19
CA MET A 1 -26.18 13.91 -5.11
C MET A 1 -26.22 13.51 -3.64
N ASN A 2 -26.69 12.28 -3.32
CA ASN A 2 -26.73 11.79 -1.94
C ASN A 2 -25.29 11.75 -1.37
N PRO A 3 -25.04 12.21 -0.12
CA PRO A 3 -23.73 12.22 0.52
C PRO A 3 -23.00 10.86 0.49
N HIS A 4 -23.74 9.77 0.71
CA HIS A 4 -23.20 8.41 0.63
C HIS A 4 -22.66 8.07 -0.78
N ARG A 5 -23.44 8.37 -1.84
CA ARG A 5 -23.04 8.12 -3.23
C ARG A 5 -21.83 8.97 -3.63
N ARG A 6 -21.78 10.22 -3.16
CA ARG A 6 -20.64 11.10 -3.38
C ARG A 6 -19.37 10.54 -2.74
N ALA A 7 -19.45 10.16 -1.47
CA ALA A 7 -18.33 9.58 -0.73
C ALA A 7 -17.82 8.29 -1.40
N LEU A 8 -18.71 7.45 -1.92
CA LEU A 8 -18.32 6.23 -2.63
C LEU A 8 -17.55 6.55 -3.91
N ILE A 9 -18.00 7.53 -4.71
CA ILE A 9 -17.28 7.95 -5.93
C ILE A 9 -15.90 8.55 -5.58
N GLU A 10 -15.85 9.41 -4.55
CA GLU A 10 -14.59 10.01 -4.08
C GLU A 10 -13.60 8.94 -3.62
N LEU A 11 -14.08 7.92 -2.90
CA LEU A 11 -13.23 6.80 -2.47
C LEU A 11 -12.74 5.96 -3.65
N HIS A 12 -13.61 5.63 -4.62
CA HIS A 12 -13.16 4.92 -5.82
C HIS A 12 -12.12 5.72 -6.62
N ALA A 13 -12.27 7.04 -6.72
CA ALA A 13 -11.26 7.89 -7.33
C ALA A 13 -9.92 7.79 -6.58
N CYS A 14 -9.93 7.77 -5.24
CA CYS A 14 -8.73 7.54 -4.43
C CYS A 14 -8.10 6.18 -4.73
N VAL A 15 -8.90 5.13 -4.83
CA VAL A 15 -8.41 3.76 -5.09
C VAL A 15 -7.80 3.64 -6.48
N VAL A 16 -8.38 4.29 -7.49
CA VAL A 16 -7.77 4.40 -8.83
C VAL A 16 -6.43 5.12 -8.75
N LEU A 17 -6.34 6.25 -8.02
CA LEU A 17 -5.08 6.98 -7.83
C LEU A 17 -4.02 6.11 -7.12
N TRP A 18 -4.42 5.29 -6.15
CA TRP A 18 -3.51 4.32 -5.53
C TRP A 18 -3.06 3.24 -6.53
N GLY A 19 -3.95 2.77 -7.39
CA GLY A 19 -3.59 1.84 -8.47
C GLY A 19 -2.47 2.36 -9.38
N PHE A 20 -2.38 3.69 -9.58
CA PHE A 20 -1.29 4.30 -10.33
C PHE A 20 0.07 4.25 -9.62
N THR A 21 0.14 3.96 -8.31
CA THR A 21 1.41 3.95 -7.58
C THR A 21 2.40 2.93 -8.13
N ALA A 22 1.94 1.73 -8.51
CA ALA A 22 2.78 0.70 -9.13
C ALA A 22 3.30 1.16 -10.51
N ILE A 23 2.43 1.80 -11.30
CA ILE A 23 2.75 2.32 -12.64
C ILE A 23 3.83 3.41 -12.55
N LEU A 24 3.61 4.38 -11.66
CA LEU A 24 4.61 5.43 -11.41
C LEU A 24 5.92 4.86 -10.89
N GLY A 25 5.84 3.81 -10.05
CA GLY A 25 7.02 3.06 -9.61
C GLY A 25 7.82 2.44 -10.75
N LYS A 26 7.16 2.01 -11.85
CA LYS A 26 7.81 1.50 -13.06
C LYS A 26 8.37 2.65 -13.92
N LEU A 27 7.61 3.73 -14.08
CA LEU A 27 7.98 4.89 -14.92
C LEU A 27 9.13 5.70 -14.34
N ILE A 28 9.19 5.86 -13.02
CA ILE A 28 10.30 6.55 -12.34
C ILE A 28 11.57 5.70 -12.48
N THR A 29 12.62 6.25 -13.05
CA THR A 29 13.86 5.50 -13.32
C THR A 29 14.74 5.32 -12.09
N LEU A 30 14.49 6.05 -11.02
CA LEU A 30 15.22 5.95 -9.76
C LEU A 30 15.17 4.52 -9.18
N PRO A 31 16.24 4.07 -8.51
CA PRO A 31 16.18 2.87 -7.66
C PRO A 31 15.07 2.98 -6.62
N ALA A 32 14.50 1.84 -6.20
CA ALA A 32 13.39 1.79 -5.25
C ALA A 32 13.64 2.60 -3.98
N GLN A 33 14.85 2.55 -3.45
CA GLN A 33 15.28 3.30 -2.27
C GLN A 33 15.23 4.82 -2.46
N ALA A 34 15.79 5.34 -3.56
CA ALA A 34 15.76 6.76 -3.86
C ALA A 34 14.33 7.25 -4.11
N LEU A 35 13.51 6.45 -4.81
CA LEU A 35 12.10 6.73 -5.03
C LEU A 35 11.36 6.86 -3.68
N VAL A 36 11.52 5.90 -2.77
CA VAL A 36 10.86 5.92 -1.45
C VAL A 36 11.35 7.09 -0.62
N TRP A 37 12.66 7.38 -0.63
CA TRP A 37 13.25 8.52 0.06
C TRP A 37 12.60 9.84 -0.37
N TRP A 38 12.56 10.11 -1.68
CA TRP A 38 11.95 11.31 -2.25
C TRP A 38 10.45 11.39 -1.97
N ARG A 39 9.74 10.28 -2.14
CA ARG A 39 8.29 10.23 -1.87
C ARG A 39 7.99 10.58 -0.42
N MET A 40 8.69 9.94 0.54
CA MET A 40 8.48 10.21 1.96
C MET A 40 8.83 11.65 2.34
N LEU A 41 9.95 12.17 1.82
CA LEU A 41 10.35 13.56 2.04
C LEU A 41 9.27 14.54 1.56
N LEU A 42 8.84 14.41 0.30
CA LEU A 42 7.85 15.31 -0.30
C LEU A 42 6.52 15.29 0.47
N VAL A 43 6.02 14.11 0.83
CA VAL A 43 4.76 14.00 1.58
C VAL A 43 4.92 14.54 3.01
N THR A 44 6.04 14.27 3.68
CA THR A 44 6.31 14.76 5.04
C THR A 44 6.39 16.29 5.05
N ILE A 45 7.07 16.91 4.08
CA ILE A 45 7.12 18.38 3.93
C ILE A 45 5.73 18.93 3.64
N ALA A 46 5.00 18.33 2.69
CA ALA A 46 3.65 18.78 2.35
C ALA A 46 2.70 18.72 3.55
N LEU A 47 2.73 17.64 4.34
CA LEU A 47 1.93 17.50 5.56
C LEU A 47 2.34 18.54 6.61
N ALA A 48 3.63 18.85 6.76
CA ALA A 48 4.12 19.85 7.70
C ALA A 48 3.57 21.26 7.43
N CYS A 49 3.17 21.57 6.19
CA CYS A 49 2.54 22.84 5.84
C CYS A 49 1.11 23.01 6.37
N PHE A 50 0.48 21.93 6.87
CA PHE A 50 -0.89 22.01 7.39
C PHE A 50 -0.89 22.31 8.90
N PRO A 51 -1.48 23.44 9.37
CA PRO A 51 -1.58 23.76 10.81
C PRO A 51 -2.30 22.68 11.63
N ARG A 52 -3.15 21.88 10.98
CA ARG A 52 -3.86 20.76 11.60
C ARG A 52 -2.90 19.68 12.12
N VAL A 53 -1.80 19.42 11.41
CA VAL A 53 -0.77 18.44 11.83
C VAL A 53 -0.18 18.86 13.17
N TRP A 54 0.24 20.12 13.31
CA TRP A 54 0.87 20.63 14.53
C TRP A 54 -0.07 20.67 15.71
N ARG A 55 -1.34 21.06 15.47
CA ARG A 55 -2.38 21.02 16.52
C ARG A 55 -2.68 19.58 16.96
N GLY A 56 -2.70 18.63 16.01
CA GLY A 56 -2.89 17.21 16.31
C GLY A 56 -1.74 16.64 17.14
N LEU A 57 -0.50 16.97 16.79
CA LEU A 57 0.71 16.49 17.50
C LEU A 57 0.73 16.92 18.97
N ALA A 58 0.30 18.14 19.27
CA ALA A 58 0.30 18.67 20.64
C ALA A 58 -0.55 17.82 21.62
N GLY A 59 -1.51 17.05 21.10
CA GLY A 59 -2.37 16.15 21.89
C GLY A 59 -1.89 14.70 21.98
N ILE A 60 -0.78 14.32 21.33
CA ILE A 60 -0.29 12.94 21.30
C ILE A 60 0.75 12.70 22.40
N PRO A 61 0.54 11.74 23.32
CA PRO A 61 1.55 11.38 24.33
C PRO A 61 2.84 10.87 23.67
N ALA A 62 4.00 11.19 24.27
CA ALA A 62 5.31 10.79 23.74
C ALA A 62 5.44 9.27 23.50
N ARG A 63 4.83 8.45 24.36
CA ARG A 63 4.79 6.98 24.18
C ARG A 63 4.11 6.59 22.84
N LEU A 64 3.01 7.25 22.49
CA LEU A 64 2.32 6.98 21.23
C LEU A 64 3.09 7.53 20.03
N ILE A 65 3.78 8.66 20.17
CA ILE A 65 4.69 9.17 19.12
C ILE A 65 5.75 8.12 18.80
N ALA A 66 6.35 7.49 19.82
CA ALA A 66 7.34 6.42 19.61
C ALA A 66 6.73 5.19 18.91
N ILE A 67 5.49 4.82 19.26
CA ILE A 67 4.77 3.72 18.60
C ILE A 67 4.49 4.08 17.13
N TYR A 68 3.99 5.29 16.84
CA TYR A 68 3.75 5.73 15.46
C TYR A 68 5.06 5.83 14.66
N ALA A 69 6.15 6.25 15.29
CA ALA A 69 7.47 6.23 14.65
C ALA A 69 7.89 4.79 14.29
N ALA A 70 7.67 3.81 15.17
CA ALA A 70 7.92 2.40 14.88
C ALA A 70 7.02 1.86 13.75
N ILE A 71 5.74 2.28 13.70
CA ILE A 71 4.84 1.96 12.59
C ILE A 71 5.38 2.59 11.30
N GLY A 72 5.90 3.82 11.35
CA GLY A 72 6.53 4.49 10.21
C GLY A 72 7.73 3.73 9.65
N VAL A 73 8.51 3.07 10.50
CA VAL A 73 9.57 2.14 10.07
C VAL A 73 8.97 0.97 9.26
N VAL A 74 7.88 0.38 9.73
CA VAL A 74 7.18 -0.71 8.99
C VAL A 74 6.67 -0.20 7.65
N VAL A 75 6.08 1.00 7.59
CA VAL A 75 5.62 1.63 6.34
C VAL A 75 6.78 1.86 5.37
N ALA A 76 7.92 2.33 5.86
CA ALA A 76 9.11 2.55 5.02
C ALA A 76 9.61 1.24 4.40
N VAL A 77 9.72 0.17 5.21
CA VAL A 77 10.13 -1.16 4.71
C VAL A 77 9.09 -1.73 3.75
N HIS A 78 7.78 -1.52 4.03
CA HIS A 78 6.72 -1.88 3.10
C HIS A 78 6.89 -1.17 1.74
N TRP A 79 7.12 0.13 1.71
CA TRP A 79 7.31 0.84 0.44
C TRP A 79 8.60 0.42 -0.27
N LEU A 80 9.70 0.23 0.46
CA LEU A 80 10.95 -0.28 -0.12
C LEU A 80 10.76 -1.65 -0.79
N THR A 81 10.04 -2.56 -0.14
CA THR A 81 9.75 -3.89 -0.67
C THR A 81 8.71 -3.83 -1.80
N PHE A 82 7.72 -2.94 -1.73
CA PHE A 82 6.75 -2.74 -2.81
C PHE A 82 7.44 -2.27 -4.10
N TYR A 83 8.18 -1.16 -4.02
CA TYR A 83 8.90 -0.66 -5.20
C TYR A 83 10.06 -1.55 -5.59
N GLY A 84 10.67 -2.26 -4.64
CA GLY A 84 11.61 -3.34 -4.92
C GLY A 84 10.97 -4.43 -5.79
N SER A 85 9.76 -4.87 -5.47
CA SER A 85 8.99 -5.82 -6.27
C SER A 85 8.71 -5.28 -7.69
N VAL A 86 8.28 -4.01 -7.80
CA VAL A 86 8.06 -3.36 -9.12
C VAL A 86 9.33 -3.34 -9.96
N LYS A 87 10.49 -3.10 -9.36
CA LYS A 87 11.79 -3.03 -10.07
C LYS A 87 12.37 -4.39 -10.41
N LEU A 88 12.18 -5.40 -9.55
CA LEU A 88 12.70 -6.76 -9.72
C LEU A 88 11.77 -7.66 -10.56
N ALA A 89 10.49 -7.31 -10.66
CA ALA A 89 9.52 -7.97 -11.51
C ALA A 89 8.86 -6.93 -12.42
N ASN A 90 7.59 -6.59 -12.14
CA ASN A 90 6.85 -5.53 -12.83
C ASN A 90 5.69 -5.04 -11.96
N ALA A 91 4.92 -4.05 -12.48
CA ALA A 91 3.83 -3.43 -11.73
C ALA A 91 2.67 -4.41 -11.50
N SER A 92 2.36 -5.28 -12.47
CA SER A 92 1.30 -6.30 -12.37
C SER A 92 1.60 -7.34 -11.29
N VAL A 93 2.84 -7.82 -11.22
CA VAL A 93 3.29 -8.78 -10.19
C VAL A 93 3.22 -8.12 -8.80
N ALA A 94 3.75 -6.91 -8.64
CA ALA A 94 3.71 -6.20 -7.37
C ALA A 94 2.27 -5.95 -6.90
N ALA A 95 1.38 -5.50 -7.79
CA ALA A 95 -0.03 -5.30 -7.48
C ALA A 95 -0.76 -6.61 -7.11
N THR A 96 -0.41 -7.72 -7.78
CA THR A 96 -0.95 -9.04 -7.44
C THR A 96 -0.55 -9.48 -6.04
N CYS A 97 0.72 -9.23 -5.63
CA CYS A 97 1.15 -9.48 -4.27
C CYS A 97 0.34 -8.67 -3.26
N MET A 98 0.03 -7.40 -3.55
CA MET A 98 -0.81 -6.57 -2.67
C MET A 98 -2.24 -7.10 -2.52
N ALA A 99 -2.77 -7.81 -3.52
CA ALA A 99 -4.06 -8.51 -3.39
C ALA A 99 -4.06 -9.61 -2.32
N LEU A 100 -2.90 -10.05 -1.82
CA LEU A 100 -2.78 -10.99 -0.71
C LEU A 100 -2.92 -10.31 0.67
N ALA A 101 -2.76 -8.98 0.74
CA ALA A 101 -2.77 -8.25 2.02
C ALA A 101 -4.03 -8.51 2.86
N PRO A 102 -5.27 -8.57 2.32
CA PRO A 102 -6.45 -8.91 3.11
C PRO A 102 -6.38 -10.30 3.75
N ALA A 103 -5.85 -11.31 3.05
CA ALA A 103 -5.68 -12.66 3.60
C ALA A 103 -4.67 -12.68 4.76
N VAL A 104 -3.57 -11.95 4.60
CA VAL A 104 -2.56 -11.80 5.68
C VAL A 104 -3.13 -11.01 6.86
N THR A 105 -3.90 -9.93 6.59
CA THR A 105 -4.58 -9.14 7.63
C THR A 105 -5.52 -10.02 8.46
N ALA A 106 -6.30 -10.88 7.83
CA ALA A 106 -7.21 -11.79 8.50
C ALA A 106 -6.51 -12.72 9.52
N LEU A 107 -5.23 -13.02 9.30
CA LEU A 107 -4.40 -13.84 10.20
C LEU A 107 -3.71 -13.00 11.28
N ILE A 108 -3.20 -11.82 10.93
CA ILE A 108 -2.38 -10.97 11.81
C ILE A 108 -3.24 -10.09 12.74
N GLU A 109 -4.35 -9.56 12.23
CA GLU A 109 -5.18 -8.60 12.97
C GLU A 109 -5.65 -9.12 14.34
N PRO A 110 -6.15 -10.37 14.48
CA PRO A 110 -6.55 -10.91 15.78
C PRO A 110 -5.41 -10.93 16.80
N LEU A 111 -4.18 -11.22 16.35
CA LEU A 111 -2.99 -11.27 17.21
C LEU A 111 -2.60 -9.88 17.74
N ILE A 112 -2.82 -8.85 16.93
CA ILE A 112 -2.43 -7.46 17.26
C ILE A 112 -3.54 -6.75 18.03
N THR A 113 -4.78 -6.86 17.58
CA THR A 113 -5.92 -6.11 18.15
C THR A 113 -6.61 -6.83 19.30
N GLY A 114 -6.36 -8.14 19.49
CA GLY A 114 -7.09 -8.99 20.43
C GLY A 114 -8.51 -9.35 19.95
N ALA A 115 -8.84 -9.07 18.68
CA ALA A 115 -10.12 -9.50 18.10
C ALA A 115 -10.23 -11.04 18.06
N LYS A 116 -11.45 -11.56 18.07
CA LYS A 116 -11.66 -13.00 17.96
C LYS A 116 -11.19 -13.52 16.60
N PHE A 117 -10.43 -14.61 16.62
CA PHE A 117 -10.03 -15.30 15.40
C PHE A 117 -11.24 -16.02 14.78
N GLU A 118 -11.54 -15.65 13.54
CA GLU A 118 -12.67 -16.23 12.82
C GLU A 118 -12.17 -17.36 11.88
N ARG A 119 -12.64 -18.59 12.12
CA ARG A 119 -12.20 -19.78 11.36
C ARG A 119 -12.38 -19.66 9.84
N HIS A 120 -13.35 -18.88 9.39
CA HIS A 120 -13.55 -18.67 7.96
C HIS A 120 -12.42 -17.83 7.30
N ASN A 121 -11.65 -17.08 8.09
CA ASN A 121 -10.45 -16.38 7.61
C ASN A 121 -9.35 -17.38 7.17
N LEU A 122 -9.29 -18.58 7.77
CA LEU A 122 -8.42 -19.65 7.30
C LEU A 122 -8.81 -20.15 5.90
N LEU A 123 -10.11 -20.20 5.60
CA LEU A 123 -10.59 -20.62 4.27
C LEU A 123 -10.11 -19.66 3.20
N LEU A 124 -10.07 -18.34 3.49
CA LEU A 124 -9.51 -17.36 2.57
C LEU A 124 -8.04 -17.68 2.27
N GLY A 125 -7.22 -17.91 3.31
CA GLY A 125 -5.81 -18.28 3.14
C GLY A 125 -5.63 -19.53 2.27
N ILE A 126 -6.45 -20.57 2.50
CA ILE A 126 -6.39 -21.82 1.71
C ILE A 126 -6.81 -21.59 0.25
N LEU A 127 -7.88 -20.81 0.01
CA LEU A 127 -8.38 -20.51 -1.34
C LEU A 127 -7.40 -19.67 -2.17
N VAL A 128 -6.56 -18.86 -1.53
CA VAL A 128 -5.56 -18.04 -2.20
C VAL A 128 -4.36 -18.88 -2.69
N ILE A 129 -4.00 -19.98 -2.01
CA ILE A 129 -2.81 -20.79 -2.33
C ILE A 129 -2.75 -21.24 -3.80
N PRO A 130 -3.79 -21.86 -4.39
CA PRO A 130 -3.74 -22.28 -5.78
C PRO A 130 -3.62 -21.11 -6.75
N GLY A 131 -4.24 -19.96 -6.42
CA GLY A 131 -4.08 -18.74 -7.21
C GLY A 131 -2.63 -18.25 -7.20
N VAL A 132 -1.99 -18.21 -6.03
CA VAL A 132 -0.57 -17.85 -5.88
C VAL A 132 0.33 -18.81 -6.66
N ALA A 133 0.08 -20.11 -6.60
CA ALA A 133 0.86 -21.10 -7.35
C ALA A 133 0.80 -20.87 -8.86
N LEU A 134 -0.39 -20.54 -9.40
CA LEU A 134 -0.56 -20.19 -10.82
C LEU A 134 0.10 -18.87 -11.19
N VAL A 135 0.06 -17.87 -10.31
CA VAL A 135 0.77 -16.59 -10.51
C VAL A 135 2.27 -16.83 -10.63
N VAL A 136 2.86 -17.60 -9.70
CA VAL A 136 4.30 -17.94 -9.73
C VAL A 136 4.66 -18.75 -10.97
N GLY A 137 3.81 -19.69 -11.39
CA GLY A 137 4.01 -20.48 -12.61
C GLY A 137 3.85 -19.68 -13.89
N GLY A 138 3.16 -18.54 -13.86
CA GLY A 138 2.89 -17.68 -15.02
C GLY A 138 3.83 -16.49 -15.19
N ILE A 139 4.87 -16.36 -14.34
CA ILE A 139 5.88 -15.31 -14.45
C ILE A 139 7.25 -15.89 -14.82
N PRO A 140 8.10 -15.16 -15.57
CA PRO A 140 9.48 -15.56 -15.84
C PRO A 140 10.26 -15.80 -14.54
N GLY A 141 11.19 -16.78 -14.56
CA GLY A 141 12.04 -17.11 -13.42
C GLY A 141 12.83 -15.92 -12.87
N SER A 142 13.21 -14.97 -13.73
CA SER A 142 13.86 -13.72 -13.35
C SER A 142 13.00 -12.82 -12.44
N MET A 143 11.69 -12.98 -12.45
CA MET A 143 10.74 -12.20 -11.64
C MET A 143 10.41 -12.83 -10.28
N HIS A 144 10.83 -14.07 -10.02
CA HIS A 144 10.49 -14.78 -8.78
C HIS A 144 10.97 -14.04 -7.52
N TRP A 145 12.17 -13.46 -7.53
CA TRP A 145 12.62 -12.64 -6.41
C TRP A 145 11.73 -11.42 -6.17
N GLY A 146 11.34 -10.73 -7.26
CA GLY A 146 10.41 -9.62 -7.19
C GLY A 146 9.05 -10.01 -6.60
N PHE A 147 8.54 -11.20 -6.95
CA PHE A 147 7.31 -11.75 -6.38
C PHE A 147 7.44 -11.96 -4.86
N TRP A 148 8.49 -12.63 -4.36
CA TRP A 148 8.65 -12.86 -2.93
C TRP A 148 8.85 -11.57 -2.13
N VAL A 149 9.58 -10.59 -2.68
CA VAL A 149 9.70 -9.25 -2.11
C VAL A 149 8.33 -8.57 -2.03
N GLY A 150 7.49 -8.75 -3.05
CA GLY A 150 6.11 -8.26 -3.06
C GLY A 150 5.22 -8.92 -2.00
N VAL A 151 5.36 -10.23 -1.77
CA VAL A 151 4.65 -10.96 -0.69
C VAL A 151 5.05 -10.41 0.69
N ILE A 152 6.33 -10.15 0.91
CA ILE A 152 6.82 -9.49 2.14
C ILE A 152 6.18 -8.10 2.28
N SER A 153 6.10 -7.34 1.19
CA SER A 153 5.45 -6.03 1.19
C SER A 153 3.98 -6.13 1.60
N ALA A 154 3.23 -7.10 1.08
CA ALA A 154 1.83 -7.32 1.46
C ALA A 154 1.68 -7.68 2.95
N ALA A 155 2.60 -8.49 3.49
CA ALA A 155 2.61 -8.81 4.92
C ALA A 155 2.90 -7.59 5.80
N LEU A 156 3.83 -6.72 5.39
CA LEU A 156 4.12 -5.46 6.07
C LEU A 156 2.95 -4.48 5.98
N ALA A 157 2.24 -4.44 4.84
CA ALA A 157 1.02 -3.65 4.69
C ALA A 157 -0.07 -4.10 5.66
N ALA A 158 -0.30 -5.40 5.78
CA ALA A 158 -1.23 -5.98 6.75
C ALA A 158 -0.83 -5.63 8.19
N LEU A 159 0.46 -5.71 8.50
CA LEU A 159 1.01 -5.39 9.82
C LEU A 159 0.78 -3.92 10.20
N TYR A 160 1.19 -2.98 9.34
CA TYR A 160 1.03 -1.56 9.68
C TYR A 160 -0.45 -1.17 9.78
N ASN A 161 -1.33 -1.72 8.94
CA ASN A 161 -2.76 -1.48 9.01
C ASN A 161 -3.36 -1.98 10.34
N ALA A 162 -3.00 -3.18 10.78
CA ALA A 162 -3.44 -3.73 12.06
C ALA A 162 -2.91 -2.93 13.27
N LEU A 163 -1.66 -2.47 13.20
CA LEU A 163 -1.06 -1.61 14.24
C LEU A 163 -1.77 -0.25 14.28
N ASN A 164 -2.01 0.38 13.14
CA ASN A 164 -2.75 1.63 13.07
C ASN A 164 -4.18 1.47 13.61
N LYS A 165 -4.88 0.40 13.25
CA LYS A 165 -6.20 0.09 13.82
C LYS A 165 -6.18 0.00 15.34
N ARG A 166 -5.12 -0.57 15.92
CA ARG A 166 -4.97 -0.70 17.37
C ARG A 166 -4.65 0.61 18.07
N PHE A 167 -3.78 1.45 17.49
CA PHE A 167 -3.16 2.57 18.19
C PHE A 167 -3.68 3.95 17.79
N LEU A 168 -4.30 4.12 16.60
CA LEU A 168 -4.74 5.43 16.09
C LEU A 168 -5.74 6.10 17.05
N GLY A 169 -6.72 5.35 17.58
CA GLY A 169 -7.72 5.87 18.53
C GLY A 169 -8.42 7.14 18.01
N HIS A 170 -8.43 8.17 18.83
CA HIS A 170 -9.05 9.47 18.52
C HIS A 170 -8.05 10.51 18.00
N HIS A 171 -6.77 10.16 17.83
CA HIS A 171 -5.75 11.07 17.37
C HIS A 171 -5.96 11.49 15.92
N ASP A 172 -5.50 12.71 15.59
CA ASP A 172 -5.62 13.22 14.23
C ASP A 172 -4.78 12.39 13.26
N ALA A 173 -5.44 11.78 12.26
CA ALA A 173 -4.78 10.88 11.33
C ALA A 173 -3.70 11.56 10.49
N MET A 174 -3.83 12.88 10.16
CA MET A 174 -2.78 13.60 9.44
C MET A 174 -1.54 13.80 10.29
N ALA A 175 -1.72 14.07 11.61
CA ALA A 175 -0.61 14.20 12.55
C ALA A 175 0.11 12.86 12.75
N VAL A 176 -0.65 11.76 12.89
CA VAL A 176 -0.07 10.41 12.98
C VAL A 176 0.68 10.05 11.72
N THR A 177 0.10 10.26 10.53
CA THR A 177 0.77 10.02 9.25
C THR A 177 2.05 10.83 9.10
N TRP A 178 2.06 12.09 9.59
CA TRP A 178 3.28 12.90 9.56
C TRP A 178 4.41 12.29 10.41
N VAL A 179 4.10 11.77 11.60
CA VAL A 179 5.08 11.06 12.45
C VAL A 179 5.57 9.78 11.76
N GLU A 180 4.65 8.99 11.22
CA GLU A 180 4.99 7.72 10.55
C GLU A 180 5.88 7.94 9.33
N LEU A 181 5.48 8.83 8.41
CA LEU A 181 6.25 9.09 7.20
C LEU A 181 7.56 9.83 7.50
N GLY A 182 7.59 10.71 8.49
CA GLY A 182 8.79 11.37 8.96
C GLY A 182 9.80 10.37 9.55
N ALA A 183 9.36 9.45 10.40
CA ALA A 183 10.21 8.40 10.95
C ALA A 183 10.69 7.42 9.86
N GLY A 184 9.80 7.06 8.93
CA GLY A 184 10.16 6.25 7.78
C GLY A 184 11.19 6.93 6.88
N PHE A 185 11.04 8.23 6.62
CA PHE A 185 12.02 9.05 5.90
C PHE A 185 13.39 9.01 6.59
N LEU A 186 13.42 9.21 7.92
CA LEU A 186 14.68 9.17 8.69
C LEU A 186 15.35 7.81 8.62
N LEU A 187 14.57 6.70 8.68
CA LEU A 187 15.11 5.35 8.48
C LEU A 187 15.77 5.21 7.11
N VAL A 188 15.03 5.56 6.02
CA VAL A 188 15.57 5.41 4.66
C VAL A 188 16.79 6.30 4.44
N ALA A 189 16.81 7.50 5.03
CA ALA A 189 17.98 8.38 5.00
C ALA A 189 19.18 7.78 5.76
N ALA A 190 18.94 7.12 6.89
CA ALA A 190 20.00 6.49 7.70
C ALA A 190 20.62 5.27 7.01
N ILE A 191 19.80 4.45 6.34
CA ILE A 191 20.30 3.24 5.65
C ILE A 191 20.84 3.54 4.25
N GLY A 192 20.53 4.72 3.68
CA GLY A 192 20.88 5.14 2.34
C GLY A 192 22.35 4.90 1.97
N PRO A 193 23.32 5.36 2.78
CA PRO A 193 24.73 5.18 2.51
C PRO A 193 25.20 3.71 2.44
N PHE A 194 24.48 2.81 3.11
CA PHE A 194 24.83 1.39 3.18
C PHE A 194 24.14 0.54 2.10
N ALA A 195 23.09 1.06 1.48
CA ALA A 195 22.27 0.32 0.52
C ALA A 195 22.58 0.71 -0.94
N ALA A 196 23.25 1.83 -1.18
CA ALA A 196 23.63 2.28 -2.52
C ALA A 196 25.00 1.70 -2.90
N PRO A 197 25.12 1.01 -4.07
CA PRO A 197 26.40 0.44 -4.54
C PRO A 197 27.54 1.46 -4.64
N ASP A 198 27.21 2.72 -4.92
CA ASP A 198 28.17 3.80 -5.14
C ASP A 198 28.32 4.74 -3.93
N GLY A 199 27.80 4.38 -2.77
CA GLY A 199 27.87 5.19 -1.55
C GLY A 199 27.09 6.52 -1.60
N ALA A 200 26.34 6.78 -2.67
CA ALA A 200 25.52 7.97 -2.81
C ALA A 200 24.24 7.81 -1.98
N SER A 201 24.12 8.54 -0.89
CA SER A 201 22.95 8.52 -0.01
C SER A 201 21.68 9.10 -0.66
N VAL A 202 21.84 9.95 -1.67
CA VAL A 202 20.73 10.62 -2.39
C VAL A 202 21.04 10.65 -3.89
N VAL A 203 20.17 9.99 -4.66
CA VAL A 203 20.17 10.08 -6.12
C VAL A 203 19.22 11.21 -6.51
N LEU A 204 19.72 12.25 -7.18
CA LEU A 204 18.90 13.35 -7.66
C LEU A 204 18.01 12.87 -8.81
N PRO A 205 16.70 13.20 -8.79
CA PRO A 205 15.80 12.84 -9.86
C PRO A 205 16.10 13.69 -11.12
N SER A 206 15.94 13.10 -12.29
CA SER A 206 15.80 13.84 -13.52
C SER A 206 14.56 14.75 -13.47
N VAL A 207 14.45 15.72 -14.36
CA VAL A 207 13.25 16.58 -14.45
C VAL A 207 11.98 15.73 -14.62
N GLN A 208 12.06 14.69 -15.43
CA GLN A 208 10.95 13.76 -15.67
C GLN A 208 10.63 12.95 -14.42
N ASP A 209 11.63 12.36 -13.77
CA ASP A 209 11.41 11.62 -12.51
C ASP A 209 10.86 12.53 -11.41
N GLY A 210 11.34 13.77 -11.33
CA GLY A 210 10.83 14.79 -10.40
C GLY A 210 9.35 15.10 -10.63
N ALA A 211 8.92 15.19 -11.88
CA ALA A 211 7.51 15.36 -12.22
C ALA A 211 6.66 14.13 -11.79
N TRP A 212 7.13 12.92 -12.09
CA TRP A 212 6.44 11.69 -11.65
C TRP A 212 6.43 11.54 -10.13
N LEU A 213 7.50 11.90 -9.43
CA LEU A 213 7.56 11.93 -7.97
C LEU A 213 6.56 12.92 -7.37
N ALA A 214 6.40 14.11 -7.97
CA ALA A 214 5.41 15.08 -7.53
C ALA A 214 3.98 14.53 -7.70
N VAL A 215 3.69 13.89 -8.84
CA VAL A 215 2.41 13.22 -9.08
C VAL A 215 2.20 12.11 -8.04
N LEU A 216 3.19 11.27 -7.81
CA LEU A 216 3.13 10.17 -6.84
C LEU A 216 2.89 10.68 -5.42
N ALA A 217 3.61 11.71 -4.98
CA ALA A 217 3.52 12.27 -3.64
C ALA A 217 2.20 13.02 -3.42
N ILE A 218 1.77 13.83 -4.38
CA ILE A 218 0.60 14.69 -4.22
C ILE A 218 -0.69 13.96 -4.62
N LEU A 219 -0.76 13.48 -5.88
CA LEU A 219 -2.00 12.89 -6.40
C LEU A 219 -2.23 11.46 -5.89
N CYS A 220 -1.18 10.66 -5.76
CA CYS A 220 -1.34 9.25 -5.36
C CYS A 220 -1.06 9.01 -3.87
N THR A 221 -0.73 10.03 -3.07
CA THR A 221 -0.51 9.87 -1.64
C THR A 221 -1.28 10.91 -0.83
N LEU A 222 -0.90 12.18 -0.91
CA LEU A 222 -1.46 13.24 -0.06
C LEU A 222 -2.96 13.43 -0.26
N ILE A 223 -3.41 13.60 -1.52
CA ILE A 223 -4.82 13.83 -1.85
C ILE A 223 -5.69 12.64 -1.50
N PRO A 224 -5.38 11.38 -1.92
CA PRO A 224 -6.19 10.24 -1.56
C PRO A 224 -6.26 10.01 -0.05
N PHE A 225 -5.19 10.30 0.69
CA PHE A 225 -5.19 10.20 2.14
C PHE A 225 -6.19 11.17 2.78
N ALA A 226 -6.15 12.44 2.38
CA ALA A 226 -7.07 13.46 2.89
C ALA A 226 -8.53 13.18 2.52
N VAL A 227 -8.78 12.77 1.26
CA VAL A 227 -10.13 12.50 0.76
C VAL A 227 -10.69 11.22 1.36
N SER A 228 -9.93 10.12 1.42
CA SER A 228 -10.39 8.85 1.98
C SER A 228 -10.82 8.99 3.45
N LEU A 229 -10.07 9.75 4.25
CA LEU A 229 -10.46 10.05 5.64
C LEU A 229 -11.79 10.79 5.72
N ALA A 230 -12.05 11.73 4.80
CA ALA A 230 -13.31 12.45 4.76
C ALA A 230 -14.49 11.54 4.38
N THR A 231 -14.26 10.57 3.48
CA THR A 231 -15.32 9.62 3.04
C THR A 231 -15.78 8.68 4.15
N LEU A 232 -14.91 8.35 5.12
CA LEU A 232 -15.26 7.49 6.26
C LEU A 232 -16.35 8.09 7.16
N ARG A 233 -16.64 9.38 7.05
CA ARG A 233 -17.78 10.01 7.74
C ARG A 233 -19.13 9.59 7.17
N HIS A 234 -19.16 9.10 5.93
CA HIS A 234 -20.37 8.78 5.18
C HIS A 234 -20.45 7.32 4.75
N LEU A 235 -19.34 6.56 4.89
CA LEU A 235 -19.22 5.16 4.52
C LEU A 235 -18.95 4.31 5.76
N SER A 236 -19.49 3.09 5.78
CA SER A 236 -19.06 2.10 6.76
C SER A 236 -17.61 1.69 6.51
N ALA A 237 -16.88 1.29 7.55
CA ALA A 237 -15.53 0.78 7.43
C ALA A 237 -15.46 -0.40 6.44
N PHE A 238 -16.48 -1.26 6.45
CA PHE A 238 -16.59 -2.37 5.51
C PHE A 238 -16.70 -1.92 4.06
N THR A 239 -17.60 -0.96 3.75
CA THR A 239 -17.76 -0.43 2.38
C THR A 239 -16.46 0.21 1.90
N ALA A 240 -15.77 0.93 2.78
CA ALA A 240 -14.48 1.53 2.45
C ALA A 240 -13.43 0.46 2.17
N GLN A 241 -13.30 -0.57 3.01
CA GLN A 241 -12.34 -1.66 2.80
C GLN A 241 -12.63 -2.44 1.51
N LEU A 242 -13.90 -2.70 1.21
CA LEU A 242 -14.28 -3.38 -0.04
C LEU A 242 -13.86 -2.56 -1.28
N ALA A 243 -14.02 -1.23 -1.23
CA ALA A 243 -13.56 -0.36 -2.31
C ALA A 243 -12.02 -0.36 -2.43
N ILE A 244 -11.29 -0.29 -1.31
CA ILE A 244 -9.82 -0.33 -1.29
C ILE A 244 -9.28 -1.64 -1.87
N ASN A 245 -9.95 -2.76 -1.64
CA ASN A 245 -9.56 -4.06 -2.21
C ASN A 245 -9.63 -4.10 -3.76
N LEU A 246 -10.22 -3.09 -4.41
CA LEU A 246 -10.15 -2.93 -5.88
C LEU A 246 -8.83 -2.33 -6.38
N GLU A 247 -7.97 -1.80 -5.50
CA GLU A 247 -6.68 -1.22 -5.89
C GLU A 247 -5.84 -2.16 -6.76
N PRO A 248 -5.60 -3.43 -6.40
CA PRO A 248 -4.86 -4.35 -7.27
C PRO A 248 -5.50 -4.56 -8.64
N VAL A 249 -6.84 -4.56 -8.71
CA VAL A 249 -7.57 -4.70 -9.99
C VAL A 249 -7.26 -3.53 -10.90
N TYR A 250 -7.37 -2.30 -10.38
CA TYR A 250 -7.06 -1.10 -11.16
C TYR A 250 -5.57 -1.06 -11.54
N ALA A 251 -4.67 -1.39 -10.61
CA ALA A 251 -3.23 -1.40 -10.87
C ALA A 251 -2.87 -2.37 -12.00
N ILE A 252 -3.35 -3.62 -11.95
CA ILE A 252 -3.10 -4.63 -12.99
C ILE A 252 -3.71 -4.20 -14.33
N ALA A 253 -4.96 -3.73 -14.33
CA ALA A 253 -5.61 -3.27 -15.56
C ALA A 253 -4.83 -2.12 -16.22
N ILE A 254 -4.38 -1.13 -15.42
CA ILE A 254 -3.58 -0.01 -15.91
C ILE A 254 -2.21 -0.49 -16.42
N ALA A 255 -1.52 -1.39 -15.69
CA ALA A 255 -0.22 -1.94 -16.09
C ALA A 255 -0.30 -2.70 -17.42
N VAL A 256 -1.32 -3.54 -17.56
CA VAL A 256 -1.56 -4.29 -18.80
C VAL A 256 -1.85 -3.35 -19.98
N LEU A 257 -2.71 -2.34 -19.78
CA LEU A 257 -3.15 -1.45 -20.87
C LEU A 257 -2.07 -0.41 -21.26
N PHE A 258 -1.37 0.18 -20.31
CA PHE A 258 -0.47 1.31 -20.54
C PHE A 258 1.00 0.90 -20.62
N LEU A 259 1.43 -0.13 -19.88
CA LEU A 259 2.82 -0.61 -19.91
C LEU A 259 3.01 -1.83 -20.81
N GLY A 260 1.93 -2.44 -21.31
CA GLY A 260 2.00 -3.62 -22.17
C GLY A 260 2.51 -4.88 -21.47
N GLU A 261 2.43 -4.94 -20.13
CA GLU A 261 2.96 -6.03 -19.32
C GLU A 261 2.31 -7.40 -19.60
N ALA A 262 1.15 -7.43 -20.28
CA ALA A 262 0.53 -8.68 -20.71
C ALA A 262 1.45 -9.56 -21.61
N ARG A 263 2.45 -8.95 -22.25
CA ARG A 263 3.41 -9.67 -23.10
C ARG A 263 4.51 -10.39 -22.30
N GLU A 264 4.68 -10.03 -21.05
CA GLU A 264 5.68 -10.58 -20.13
C GLU A 264 5.12 -11.72 -19.26
N LEU A 265 3.79 -11.94 -19.31
CA LEU A 265 3.04 -12.77 -18.37
C LEU A 265 2.22 -13.84 -19.13
N ASP A 266 2.27 -15.07 -18.64
CA ASP A 266 1.51 -16.17 -19.22
C ASP A 266 0.02 -16.15 -18.82
N GLY A 267 -0.82 -16.91 -19.56
CA GLY A 267 -2.24 -17.05 -19.24
C GLY A 267 -2.49 -17.58 -17.80
N SER A 268 -1.62 -18.43 -17.27
CA SER A 268 -1.68 -18.94 -15.91
C SER A 268 -1.57 -17.83 -14.86
N PHE A 269 -0.78 -16.77 -15.11
CA PHE A 269 -0.74 -15.60 -14.24
C PHE A 269 -2.12 -14.97 -14.09
N PHE A 270 -2.82 -14.70 -15.20
CA PHE A 270 -4.14 -14.05 -15.17
C PHE A 270 -5.21 -14.93 -14.53
N VAL A 271 -5.17 -16.25 -14.74
CA VAL A 271 -6.05 -17.20 -14.05
C VAL A 271 -5.78 -17.17 -12.54
N GLY A 272 -4.51 -17.19 -12.14
CA GLY A 272 -4.09 -17.08 -10.74
C GLY A 272 -4.56 -15.79 -10.07
N VAL A 273 -4.39 -14.64 -10.75
CA VAL A 273 -4.93 -13.35 -10.30
C VAL A 273 -6.46 -13.42 -10.12
N GLY A 274 -7.18 -13.98 -11.09
CA GLY A 274 -8.63 -14.17 -11.02
C GLY A 274 -9.06 -14.99 -9.79
N ILE A 275 -8.34 -16.06 -9.47
CA ILE A 275 -8.60 -16.88 -8.27
C ILE A 275 -8.35 -16.08 -7.00
N VAL A 276 -7.21 -15.39 -6.89
CA VAL A 276 -6.87 -14.55 -5.72
C VAL A 276 -7.94 -13.49 -5.49
N LEU A 277 -8.29 -12.73 -6.52
CA LEU A 277 -9.30 -11.68 -6.42
C LEU A 277 -10.67 -12.25 -6.06
N THR A 278 -11.09 -13.36 -6.67
CA THR A 278 -12.37 -14.02 -6.37
C THR A 278 -12.42 -14.48 -4.92
N ALA A 279 -11.34 -15.05 -4.39
CA ALA A 279 -11.25 -15.48 -3.00
C ALA A 279 -11.38 -14.28 -2.04
N VAL A 280 -10.66 -13.17 -2.32
CA VAL A 280 -10.68 -11.96 -1.48
C VAL A 280 -12.05 -11.30 -1.51
N PHE A 281 -12.63 -11.07 -2.69
CA PHE A 281 -13.96 -10.44 -2.80
C PHE A 281 -15.08 -11.34 -2.30
N GLY A 282 -15.02 -12.64 -2.58
CA GLY A 282 -15.99 -13.61 -2.09
C GLY A 282 -16.00 -13.66 -0.56
N HIS A 283 -14.83 -13.64 0.07
CA HIS A 283 -14.71 -13.58 1.52
C HIS A 283 -15.32 -12.28 2.08
N GLY A 284 -14.98 -11.13 1.53
CA GLY A 284 -15.55 -9.84 1.93
C GLY A 284 -17.08 -9.82 1.84
N TYR A 285 -17.64 -10.37 0.76
CA TYR A 285 -19.09 -10.48 0.59
C TYR A 285 -19.76 -11.39 1.61
N LEU A 286 -19.13 -12.52 1.97
CA LEU A 286 -19.65 -13.43 2.99
C LEU A 286 -19.63 -12.83 4.39
N GLN A 287 -18.65 -11.99 4.71
CA GLN A 287 -18.61 -11.25 5.99
C GLN A 287 -19.77 -10.26 6.13
N THR A 288 -20.17 -9.57 5.06
CA THR A 288 -21.31 -8.63 5.08
C THR A 288 -22.64 -9.29 5.42
N LYS A 289 -22.85 -10.54 5.04
CA LYS A 289 -24.12 -11.24 5.31
C LYS A 289 -24.24 -11.78 6.74
N ARG A 290 -23.17 -11.75 7.52
CA ARG A 290 -23.11 -12.32 8.87
C ARG A 290 -23.08 -11.28 10.00
N GLY A 291 -22.80 -10.03 9.71
CA GLY A 291 -22.88 -8.88 10.62
C GLY A 291 -24.13 -8.06 10.36
#